data_13a7a6b30a96542681e54b204d6a45b2
#
_entry.id   13a7a6b30a96542681e54b204d6a45b2
#
_cell.length_a   1.000
_cell.length_b   1.000
_cell.length_c   1.000
_cell.angle_alpha   90.00
_cell.angle_beta   90.00
_cell.angle_gamma   90.00
#
_symmetry.space_group_name_H-M   'P 1'
#
loop_
_entity.id
_entity.type
_entity.pdbx_description
1 polymer ?
#
loop_
_entity_poly.entity_id
_entity_poly.type
_entity_poly.pdbx_seq_one_letter_code
_entity_poly.pdbx_strand_id
1 'polypeptide(L)'
;MIDGLQDVIERCYCQVYFHAMSSDRDPFLESQFRNGSITVRDFIRGLLLSERFRNGYVSCNNNYRIVEQVVGRVLGRNSLDDSEKLMYSVLIAEKGFEHFVDVVLNSDEYMQRFGYDRVPMQIARKLPGREVGEMPVYQRLPRYSADWREKLVSNELMMSIGDHLNYRQARSFAERVIYQKPSVAASKYLIPSFIVLSILVAAGVVRVLTSVVVVR
;
A
#
# COMPACT_ATOMS: atom_id res chain seq x y z
N MET A 1 -16.95 -15.87 -22.06
CA MET A 1 -17.85 -15.28 -21.06
C MET A 1 -17.30 -15.40 -19.64
N ILE A 2 -16.62 -16.49 -19.27
CA ILE A 2 -16.00 -16.68 -17.94
C ILE A 2 -14.84 -15.70 -17.71
N ASP A 3 -14.02 -15.44 -18.73
CA ASP A 3 -12.86 -14.53 -18.61
C ASP A 3 -13.29 -13.08 -18.29
N GLY A 4 -14.42 -12.64 -18.81
CA GLY A 4 -14.94 -11.29 -18.53
C GLY A 4 -15.42 -11.10 -17.09
N LEU A 5 -16.04 -12.13 -16.49
CA LEU A 5 -16.49 -12.08 -15.10
C LEU A 5 -15.31 -12.08 -14.10
N GLN A 6 -14.29 -12.86 -14.40
CA GLN A 6 -13.08 -12.88 -13.58
C GLN A 6 -12.39 -11.51 -13.60
N ASP A 7 -12.30 -10.86 -14.75
CA ASP A 7 -11.74 -9.52 -14.88
C ASP A 7 -12.55 -8.48 -14.08
N VAL A 8 -13.89 -8.59 -14.06
CA VAL A 8 -14.75 -7.72 -13.25
C VAL A 8 -14.47 -7.94 -11.75
N ILE A 9 -14.37 -9.19 -11.30
CA ILE A 9 -14.03 -9.52 -9.91
C ILE A 9 -12.68 -8.91 -9.52
N GLU A 10 -11.64 -9.09 -10.34
CA GLU A 10 -10.31 -8.52 -10.09
C GLU A 10 -10.37 -6.99 -10.00
N ARG A 11 -11.10 -6.34 -10.90
CA ARG A 11 -11.27 -4.88 -10.84
C ARG A 11 -11.98 -4.41 -9.59
N CYS A 12 -12.98 -5.14 -9.11
CA CYS A 12 -13.66 -4.83 -7.84
C CYS A 12 -12.68 -4.92 -6.66
N TYR A 13 -11.91 -6.00 -6.57
CA TYR A 13 -10.88 -6.13 -5.54
C TYR A 13 -9.81 -5.03 -5.65
N CYS A 14 -9.35 -4.73 -6.86
CA CYS A 14 -8.41 -3.65 -7.10
C CYS A 14 -8.96 -2.29 -6.67
N GLN A 15 -10.24 -2.04 -6.91
CA GLN A 15 -10.88 -0.78 -6.54
C GLN A 15 -11.01 -0.63 -5.03
N VAL A 16 -11.38 -1.70 -4.31
CA VAL A 16 -11.63 -1.65 -2.87
C VAL A 16 -10.35 -1.80 -2.05
N TYR A 17 -9.48 -2.75 -2.40
CA TYR A 17 -8.30 -3.06 -1.60
C TYR A 17 -6.97 -2.58 -2.20
N PHE A 18 -6.98 -2.10 -3.43
CA PHE A 18 -5.79 -1.76 -4.23
C PHE A 18 -4.86 -2.96 -4.49
N HIS A 19 -4.53 -3.72 -3.45
CA HIS A 19 -3.71 -4.93 -3.48
C HIS A 19 -4.43 -6.06 -2.76
N ALA A 20 -5.24 -6.82 -3.48
CA ALA A 20 -5.86 -8.02 -2.93
C ALA A 20 -4.90 -9.21 -3.05
N MET A 21 -4.55 -9.78 -1.92
CA MET A 21 -3.88 -11.09 -1.86
C MET A 21 -4.93 -12.20 -1.97
N SER A 22 -4.49 -13.42 -2.23
CA SER A 22 -5.38 -14.60 -2.23
C SER A 22 -6.09 -14.80 -0.89
N SER A 23 -5.43 -14.45 0.22
CA SER A 23 -5.99 -14.48 1.57
C SER A 23 -7.09 -13.43 1.83
N ASP A 24 -7.14 -12.38 1.02
CA ASP A 24 -8.10 -11.28 1.17
C ASP A 24 -9.37 -11.52 0.36
N ARG A 25 -9.40 -12.60 -0.41
CA ARG A 25 -10.54 -12.96 -1.27
C ARG A 25 -11.62 -13.68 -0.47
N ASP A 26 -12.86 -13.37 -0.81
CA ASP A 26 -14.05 -14.03 -0.27
C ASP A 26 -14.65 -14.96 -1.33
N PRO A 27 -14.38 -16.28 -1.25
CA PRO A 27 -14.87 -17.24 -2.23
C PRO A 27 -16.41 -17.34 -2.28
N PHE A 28 -17.07 -17.07 -1.15
CA PHE A 28 -18.53 -17.11 -1.08
C PHE A 28 -19.14 -15.95 -1.87
N LEU A 29 -18.65 -14.74 -1.63
CA LEU A 29 -19.10 -13.55 -2.34
C LEU A 29 -18.80 -13.64 -3.85
N GLU A 30 -17.63 -14.17 -4.23
CA GLU A 30 -17.29 -14.41 -5.63
C GLU A 30 -18.22 -15.45 -6.28
N SER A 31 -18.59 -16.51 -5.57
CA SER A 31 -19.51 -17.53 -6.06
C SER A 31 -20.90 -16.94 -6.33
N GLN A 32 -21.41 -16.13 -5.41
CA GLN A 32 -22.70 -15.44 -5.60
C GLN A 32 -22.67 -14.53 -6.83
N PHE A 33 -21.58 -13.80 -7.03
CA PHE A 33 -21.43 -12.93 -8.19
C PHE A 33 -21.32 -13.73 -9.51
N ARG A 34 -20.54 -14.82 -9.53
CA ARG A 34 -20.43 -15.71 -10.70
C ARG A 34 -21.75 -16.36 -11.09
N ASN A 35 -22.60 -16.67 -10.11
CA ASN A 35 -23.92 -17.21 -10.32
C ASN A 35 -24.98 -16.17 -10.71
N GLY A 36 -24.60 -14.88 -10.73
CA GLY A 36 -25.53 -13.79 -11.05
C GLY A 36 -26.56 -13.51 -9.94
N SER A 37 -26.33 -14.00 -8.71
CA SER A 37 -27.21 -13.78 -7.57
C SER A 37 -27.10 -12.37 -7.00
N ILE A 38 -25.97 -11.71 -7.22
CA ILE A 38 -25.70 -10.34 -6.76
C ILE A 38 -25.16 -9.50 -7.92
N THR A 39 -25.39 -8.19 -7.84
CA THR A 39 -24.87 -7.21 -8.80
C THR A 39 -23.44 -6.80 -8.47
N VAL A 40 -22.76 -6.06 -9.37
CA VAL A 40 -21.45 -5.48 -9.08
C VAL A 40 -21.54 -4.54 -7.87
N ARG A 41 -22.62 -3.75 -7.77
CA ARG A 41 -22.85 -2.87 -6.61
C ARG A 41 -22.90 -3.67 -5.30
N ASP A 42 -23.65 -4.79 -5.29
CA ASP A 42 -23.79 -5.62 -4.08
C ASP A 42 -22.47 -6.34 -3.76
N PHE A 43 -21.71 -6.71 -4.77
CA PHE A 43 -20.36 -7.25 -4.59
C PHE A 43 -19.43 -6.21 -3.93
N ILE A 44 -19.42 -4.96 -4.40
CA ILE A 44 -18.67 -3.86 -3.77
C ILE A 44 -19.13 -3.61 -2.33
N ARG A 45 -20.46 -3.63 -2.08
CA ARG A 45 -21.02 -3.55 -0.74
C ARG A 45 -20.47 -4.66 0.17
N GLY A 46 -20.49 -5.90 -0.30
CA GLY A 46 -19.95 -7.04 0.44
C GLY A 46 -18.47 -6.88 0.78
N LEU A 47 -17.65 -6.40 -0.16
CA LEU A 47 -16.24 -6.14 0.08
C LEU A 47 -16.02 -5.05 1.13
N LEU A 48 -16.77 -3.96 1.09
CA LEU A 48 -16.66 -2.86 2.06
C LEU A 48 -17.10 -3.27 3.47
N LEU A 49 -18.08 -4.17 3.58
CA LEU A 49 -18.58 -4.67 4.87
C LEU A 49 -17.80 -5.87 5.39
N SER A 50 -16.89 -6.42 4.61
CA SER A 50 -16.09 -7.58 4.99
C SER A 50 -15.24 -7.29 6.24
N GLU A 51 -14.90 -8.34 6.96
CA GLU A 51 -14.00 -8.27 8.11
C GLU A 51 -12.62 -7.71 7.72
N ARG A 52 -12.14 -8.06 6.53
CA ARG A 52 -10.88 -7.54 5.98
C ARG A 52 -10.88 -6.02 5.85
N PHE A 53 -11.96 -5.45 5.30
CA PHE A 53 -12.06 -3.99 5.17
C PHE A 53 -12.23 -3.34 6.53
N ARG A 54 -13.03 -3.91 7.40
CA ARG A 54 -13.27 -3.42 8.75
C ARG A 54 -11.97 -3.34 9.56
N ASN A 55 -11.18 -4.41 9.56
CA ASN A 55 -9.93 -4.48 10.33
C ASN A 55 -8.84 -3.62 9.71
N GLY A 56 -8.76 -3.54 8.36
CA GLY A 56 -7.69 -2.81 7.67
C GLY A 56 -7.94 -1.32 7.50
N TYR A 57 -9.19 -0.86 7.46
CA TYR A 57 -9.51 0.52 7.10
C TYR A 57 -10.48 1.22 8.04
N VAL A 58 -11.33 0.50 8.76
CA VAL A 58 -12.33 1.11 9.64
C VAL A 58 -11.84 1.22 11.07
N SER A 59 -11.43 0.12 11.68
CA SER A 59 -11.06 0.08 13.10
C SER A 59 -9.78 0.84 13.44
N CYS A 60 -8.91 1.08 12.46
CA CYS A 60 -7.65 1.80 12.65
C CYS A 60 -7.73 3.31 12.30
N ASN A 61 -8.89 3.80 11.85
CA ASN A 61 -9.02 5.18 11.38
C ASN A 61 -10.18 5.91 12.08
N ASN A 62 -10.09 7.24 12.11
CA ASN A 62 -11.19 8.08 12.54
C ASN A 62 -12.28 8.20 11.45
N ASN A 63 -13.49 8.64 11.81
CA ASN A 63 -14.62 8.73 10.90
C ASN A 63 -14.32 9.59 9.66
N TYR A 64 -13.61 10.69 9.78
CA TYR A 64 -13.24 11.54 8.64
C TYR A 64 -12.39 10.77 7.62
N ARG A 65 -11.43 10.00 8.11
CA ARG A 65 -10.58 9.18 7.24
C ARG A 65 -11.35 8.02 6.62
N ILE A 66 -12.29 7.42 7.36
CA ILE A 66 -13.19 6.38 6.84
C ILE A 66 -14.03 6.95 5.69
N VAL A 67 -14.59 8.14 5.85
CA VAL A 67 -15.35 8.83 4.78
C VAL A 67 -14.48 9.03 3.54
N GLU A 68 -13.28 9.57 3.67
CA GLU A 68 -12.35 9.73 2.54
C GLU A 68 -12.03 8.40 1.85
N GLN A 69 -11.82 7.35 2.63
CA GLN A 69 -11.50 6.02 2.09
C GLN A 69 -12.68 5.43 1.30
N VAL A 70 -13.91 5.56 1.79
CA VAL A 70 -15.09 4.99 1.13
C VAL A 70 -15.50 5.85 -0.07
N VAL A 71 -15.62 7.16 0.10
CA VAL A 71 -15.97 8.09 -0.99
C VAL A 71 -14.97 7.97 -2.15
N GLY A 72 -13.69 7.92 -1.85
CA GLY A 72 -12.64 7.76 -2.87
C GLY A 72 -12.74 6.44 -3.64
N ARG A 73 -13.14 5.34 -2.99
CA ARG A 73 -13.27 4.03 -3.64
C ARG A 73 -14.60 3.87 -4.38
N VAL A 74 -15.68 4.36 -3.81
CA VAL A 74 -17.05 4.16 -4.29
C VAL A 74 -17.42 5.22 -5.32
N LEU A 75 -17.20 6.50 -5.03
CA LEU A 75 -17.54 7.60 -5.93
C LEU A 75 -16.39 8.00 -6.87
N GLY A 76 -15.18 7.50 -6.65
CA GLY A 76 -14.00 7.77 -7.48
C GLY A 76 -13.48 9.20 -7.38
N ARG A 77 -13.88 9.96 -6.36
CA ARG A 77 -13.47 11.35 -6.11
C ARG A 77 -13.08 11.56 -4.65
N ASN A 78 -12.41 12.65 -4.39
CA ASN A 78 -12.26 13.12 -3.01
C ASN A 78 -13.59 13.71 -2.50
N SER A 79 -13.72 13.84 -1.18
CA SER A 79 -14.81 14.62 -0.60
C SER A 79 -14.80 16.05 -1.16
N LEU A 80 -15.98 16.61 -1.42
CA LEU A 80 -16.11 17.93 -2.03
C LEU A 80 -15.58 19.00 -1.08
N ASP A 81 -16.04 18.94 0.18
CA ASP A 81 -15.69 19.88 1.22
C ASP A 81 -15.70 19.24 2.62
N ASP A 82 -15.40 20.02 3.63
CA ASP A 82 -15.43 19.57 5.01
C ASP A 82 -16.85 19.35 5.54
N SER A 83 -17.87 19.98 4.94
CA SER A 83 -19.26 19.79 5.31
C SER A 83 -19.77 18.40 4.90
N GLU A 84 -19.39 17.92 3.72
CA GLU A 84 -19.66 16.53 3.29
C GLU A 84 -19.00 15.51 4.22
N LYS A 85 -17.76 15.75 4.59
CA LYS A 85 -17.05 14.87 5.54
C LYS A 85 -17.73 14.85 6.90
N LEU A 86 -18.12 16.00 7.40
CA LEU A 86 -18.82 16.12 8.68
C LEU A 86 -20.14 15.37 8.64
N MET A 87 -20.96 15.59 7.59
CA MET A 87 -22.26 14.94 7.41
C MET A 87 -22.12 13.41 7.46
N TYR A 88 -21.20 12.84 6.69
CA TYR A 88 -20.98 11.40 6.68
C TYR A 88 -20.34 10.89 7.98
N SER A 89 -19.48 11.68 8.62
CA SER A 89 -18.90 11.34 9.92
C SER A 89 -19.96 11.23 11.02
N VAL A 90 -20.93 12.15 11.04
CA VAL A 90 -22.08 12.10 11.94
C VAL A 90 -22.96 10.90 11.63
N LEU A 91 -23.20 10.63 10.35
CA LEU A 91 -23.98 9.46 9.92
C LEU A 91 -23.36 8.14 10.41
N ILE A 92 -22.02 8.01 10.31
CA ILE A 92 -21.29 6.85 10.84
C ILE A 92 -21.45 6.74 12.35
N ALA A 93 -21.38 7.86 13.07
CA ALA A 93 -21.49 7.88 14.53
C ALA A 93 -22.90 7.52 15.02
N GLU A 94 -23.94 7.97 14.32
CA GLU A 94 -25.34 7.77 14.72
C GLU A 94 -25.93 6.44 14.25
N LYS A 95 -25.66 6.05 12.99
CA LYS A 95 -26.29 4.90 12.33
C LYS A 95 -25.33 3.76 11.98
N GLY A 96 -24.07 3.97 12.20
CA GLY A 96 -23.04 2.98 11.95
C GLY A 96 -22.48 2.96 10.53
N PHE A 97 -21.40 2.22 10.37
CA PHE A 97 -20.66 2.13 9.12
C PHE A 97 -21.45 1.49 7.97
N GLU A 98 -22.22 0.45 8.25
CA GLU A 98 -23.03 -0.24 7.24
C GLU A 98 -24.04 0.70 6.58
N HIS A 99 -24.78 1.46 7.40
CA HIS A 99 -25.75 2.42 6.88
C HIS A 99 -25.10 3.52 6.04
N PHE A 100 -23.91 3.98 6.43
CA PHE A 100 -23.15 4.93 5.64
C PHE A 100 -22.78 4.35 4.25
N VAL A 101 -22.30 3.11 4.20
CA VAL A 101 -21.98 2.42 2.93
C VAL A 101 -23.23 2.36 2.05
N ASP A 102 -24.37 2.00 2.62
CA ASP A 102 -25.63 1.92 1.90
C ASP A 102 -26.08 3.29 1.35
N VAL A 103 -25.94 4.33 2.13
CA VAL A 103 -26.25 5.71 1.67
C VAL A 103 -25.36 6.12 0.50
N VAL A 104 -24.07 5.83 0.56
CA VAL A 104 -23.14 6.19 -0.52
C VAL A 104 -23.42 5.38 -1.80
N LEU A 105 -23.67 4.07 -1.68
CA LEU A 105 -23.95 3.21 -2.83
C LEU A 105 -25.33 3.46 -3.46
N ASN A 106 -26.28 4.00 -2.69
CA ASN A 106 -27.62 4.37 -3.18
C ASN A 106 -27.71 5.85 -3.55
N SER A 107 -26.62 6.61 -3.46
CA SER A 107 -26.63 8.03 -3.83
C SER A 107 -26.91 8.19 -5.33
N ASP A 108 -27.59 9.27 -5.69
CA ASP A 108 -27.85 9.61 -7.09
C ASP A 108 -26.56 9.72 -7.90
N GLU A 109 -25.50 10.21 -7.28
CA GLU A 109 -24.18 10.32 -7.90
C GLU A 109 -23.61 8.95 -8.30
N TYR A 110 -23.68 7.95 -7.40
CA TYR A 110 -23.22 6.60 -7.70
C TYR A 110 -24.08 5.96 -8.78
N MET A 111 -25.41 6.05 -8.63
CA MET A 111 -26.34 5.41 -9.55
C MET A 111 -26.28 5.98 -10.97
N GLN A 112 -26.11 7.28 -11.14
CA GLN A 112 -25.95 7.91 -12.45
C GLN A 112 -24.63 7.54 -13.14
N ARG A 113 -23.56 7.34 -12.37
CA ARG A 113 -22.23 7.07 -12.92
C ARG A 113 -21.96 5.59 -13.16
N PHE A 114 -22.30 4.76 -12.23
CA PHE A 114 -21.93 3.34 -12.22
C PHE A 114 -23.12 2.41 -12.28
N GLY A 115 -24.25 2.79 -11.71
CA GLY A 115 -25.44 1.93 -11.66
C GLY A 115 -25.19 0.64 -10.88
N TYR A 116 -25.80 -0.45 -11.35
CA TYR A 116 -25.69 -1.75 -10.69
C TYR A 116 -24.54 -2.62 -11.19
N ASP A 117 -24.12 -2.43 -12.46
CA ASP A 117 -23.29 -3.40 -13.17
C ASP A 117 -21.89 -2.89 -13.53
N ARG A 118 -21.56 -1.64 -13.19
CA ARG A 118 -20.24 -1.08 -13.48
C ARG A 118 -19.39 -1.02 -12.23
N VAL A 119 -18.12 -1.39 -12.39
CA VAL A 119 -17.14 -1.24 -11.33
C VAL A 119 -16.80 0.24 -11.15
N PRO A 120 -16.86 0.79 -9.93
CA PRO A 120 -16.42 2.14 -9.66
C PRO A 120 -14.99 2.38 -10.12
N MET A 121 -14.72 3.55 -10.65
CA MET A 121 -13.40 3.95 -11.09
C MET A 121 -13.08 5.36 -10.62
N GLN A 122 -11.81 5.71 -10.60
CA GLN A 122 -11.37 7.06 -10.28
C GLN A 122 -11.74 8.04 -11.39
N ILE A 123 -12.47 9.09 -11.04
CA ILE A 123 -12.94 10.12 -11.95
C ILE A 123 -12.02 11.33 -11.93
N ALA A 124 -11.52 11.69 -10.73
CA ALA A 124 -10.61 12.80 -10.58
C ALA A 124 -9.21 12.45 -11.13
N ARG A 125 -8.65 13.40 -11.89
CA ARG A 125 -7.26 13.31 -12.35
C ARG A 125 -6.33 13.36 -11.14
N LYS A 126 -5.55 12.31 -10.91
CA LYS A 126 -4.59 12.24 -9.79
C LYS A 126 -3.19 12.65 -10.17
N LEU A 127 -2.83 12.50 -11.44
CA LEU A 127 -1.49 12.82 -11.93
C LEU A 127 -1.58 13.85 -13.05
N PRO A 128 -0.72 14.88 -13.05
CA PRO A 128 -0.61 15.82 -14.15
C PRO A 128 -0.35 15.07 -15.47
N GLY A 129 -1.01 15.49 -16.55
CA GLY A 129 -0.86 14.88 -17.87
C GLY A 129 -1.64 13.58 -18.12
N ARG A 130 -2.39 13.07 -17.13
CA ARG A 130 -3.25 11.89 -17.28
C ARG A 130 -4.70 12.29 -17.54
N GLU A 131 -5.42 11.43 -18.24
CA GLU A 131 -6.85 11.65 -18.52
C GLU A 131 -7.69 11.46 -17.26
N VAL A 132 -8.82 12.17 -17.21
CA VAL A 132 -9.84 11.98 -16.17
C VAL A 132 -10.45 10.59 -16.32
N GLY A 133 -10.57 9.85 -15.23
CA GLY A 133 -11.09 8.48 -15.24
C GLY A 133 -10.05 7.43 -15.64
N GLU A 134 -8.81 7.81 -15.93
CA GLU A 134 -7.75 6.83 -16.16
C GLU A 134 -7.45 6.06 -14.86
N MET A 135 -7.40 4.75 -14.96
CA MET A 135 -7.03 3.90 -13.83
C MET A 135 -5.63 4.25 -13.34
N PRO A 136 -5.42 4.44 -12.04
CA PRO A 136 -4.08 4.59 -11.47
C PRO A 136 -3.16 3.44 -11.91
N VAL A 137 -1.89 3.75 -12.11
CA VAL A 137 -0.89 2.77 -12.60
C VAL A 137 -0.86 1.52 -11.73
N TYR A 138 -0.99 1.65 -10.41
CA TYR A 138 -1.01 0.52 -9.48
C TYR A 138 -2.20 -0.42 -9.66
N GLN A 139 -3.33 0.05 -10.21
CA GLN A 139 -4.48 -0.80 -10.53
C GLN A 139 -4.26 -1.64 -11.80
N ARG A 140 -3.36 -1.21 -12.67
CA ARG A 140 -2.95 -1.93 -13.89
C ARG A 140 -1.78 -2.87 -13.66
N LEU A 141 -1.05 -2.70 -12.56
CA LEU A 141 0.07 -3.57 -12.25
C LEU A 141 -0.42 -4.99 -11.95
N PRO A 142 0.31 -6.00 -12.42
CA PRO A 142 -0.01 -7.37 -12.09
C PRO A 142 0.02 -7.56 -10.57
N ARG A 143 -0.98 -8.23 -10.06
CA ARG A 143 -1.11 -8.56 -8.64
C ARG A 143 -0.41 -9.87 -8.35
N TYR A 144 -0.25 -10.19 -7.08
CA TYR A 144 0.30 -11.45 -6.61
C TYR A 144 -0.69 -12.62 -6.86
N SER A 145 -1.04 -12.85 -8.12
CA SER A 145 -1.84 -13.97 -8.61
C SER A 145 -0.95 -15.14 -9.03
N ALA A 146 -1.56 -16.27 -9.40
CA ALA A 146 -0.82 -17.41 -9.96
C ALA A 146 0.05 -17.02 -11.16
N ASP A 147 -0.50 -16.20 -12.07
CA ASP A 147 0.21 -15.68 -13.25
C ASP A 147 1.46 -14.87 -12.88
N TRP A 148 1.40 -14.11 -11.79
CA TRP A 148 2.56 -13.38 -11.31
C TRP A 148 3.62 -14.30 -10.72
N ARG A 149 3.19 -15.34 -10.00
CA ARG A 149 4.07 -16.39 -9.49
C ARG A 149 4.79 -17.10 -10.63
N GLU A 150 4.07 -17.50 -11.69
CA GLU A 150 4.64 -18.14 -12.87
C GLU A 150 5.65 -17.22 -13.58
N LYS A 151 5.31 -15.95 -13.74
CA LYS A 151 6.22 -14.93 -14.30
C LYS A 151 7.46 -14.73 -13.45
N LEU A 152 7.33 -14.74 -12.12
CA LEU A 152 8.48 -14.66 -11.22
C LEU A 152 9.36 -15.90 -11.35
N VAL A 153 8.78 -17.09 -11.36
CA VAL A 153 9.52 -18.35 -11.55
C VAL A 153 10.22 -18.38 -12.91
N SER A 154 9.54 -17.95 -13.99
CA SER A 154 10.14 -17.86 -15.31
C SER A 154 11.24 -16.79 -15.42
N ASN A 155 11.10 -15.68 -14.72
CA ASN A 155 12.12 -14.63 -14.67
C ASN A 155 13.28 -14.98 -13.72
N GLU A 156 13.06 -15.76 -12.67
CA GLU A 156 14.15 -16.30 -11.83
C GLU A 156 15.03 -17.26 -12.59
N LEU A 157 14.48 -17.99 -13.54
CA LEU A 157 15.26 -18.80 -14.50
C LEU A 157 16.08 -17.93 -15.46
N MET A 158 15.65 -16.68 -15.72
CA MET A 158 16.35 -15.72 -16.58
C MET A 158 17.32 -14.82 -15.80
N MET A 159 17.04 -14.52 -14.55
CA MET A 159 17.97 -13.80 -13.68
C MET A 159 19.01 -14.78 -13.16
N SER A 160 20.23 -14.63 -13.66
CA SER A 160 21.39 -15.37 -13.17
C SER A 160 21.37 -15.40 -11.64
N ILE A 161 21.30 -16.60 -11.08
CA ILE A 161 21.35 -16.89 -9.64
C ILE A 161 22.50 -16.14 -8.93
N GLY A 162 23.54 -15.76 -9.68
CA GLY A 162 24.69 -15.02 -9.20
C GLY A 162 24.37 -13.60 -8.68
N ASP A 163 23.50 -12.84 -9.33
CA ASP A 163 23.22 -11.45 -8.94
C ASP A 163 22.39 -11.36 -7.67
N HIS A 164 21.43 -12.25 -7.48
CA HIS A 164 20.64 -12.31 -6.25
C HIS A 164 21.44 -12.78 -5.03
N LEU A 165 22.37 -13.72 -5.23
CA LEU A 165 23.26 -14.17 -4.17
C LEU A 165 24.21 -13.06 -3.74
N ASN A 166 24.76 -12.31 -4.69
CA ASN A 166 25.66 -11.18 -4.43
C ASN A 166 24.94 -10.05 -3.69
N TYR A 167 23.68 -9.72 -4.08
CA TYR A 167 22.89 -8.69 -3.39
C TYR A 167 22.50 -9.12 -1.96
N ARG A 168 22.04 -10.38 -1.77
CA ARG A 168 21.75 -10.92 -0.44
C ARG A 168 23.00 -10.98 0.44
N GLN A 169 24.14 -11.37 -0.12
CA GLN A 169 25.41 -11.38 0.62
C GLN A 169 25.88 -9.98 0.99
N ALA A 170 25.80 -9.02 0.06
CA ALA A 170 26.14 -7.64 0.33
C ALA A 170 25.22 -7.01 1.38
N ARG A 171 23.91 -7.24 1.30
CA ARG A 171 22.94 -6.77 2.29
C ARG A 171 23.16 -7.45 3.65
N SER A 172 23.38 -8.76 3.68
CA SER A 172 23.65 -9.47 4.92
C SER A 172 24.98 -9.05 5.57
N PHE A 173 25.96 -8.63 4.77
CA PHE A 173 27.21 -8.08 5.27
C PHE A 173 26.98 -6.69 5.85
N ALA A 174 26.30 -5.79 5.14
CA ALA A 174 25.96 -4.46 5.63
C ALA A 174 25.10 -4.52 6.90
N GLU A 175 24.10 -5.39 6.96
CA GLU A 175 23.28 -5.61 8.16
C GLU A 175 24.11 -6.12 9.35
N ARG A 176 25.04 -7.06 9.12
CA ARG A 176 25.93 -7.56 10.18
C ARG A 176 26.89 -6.47 10.69
N VAL A 177 27.41 -5.64 9.78
CA VAL A 177 28.35 -4.57 10.18
C VAL A 177 27.66 -3.42 10.88
N ILE A 178 26.44 -3.06 10.44
CA ILE A 178 25.72 -1.87 10.95
C ILE A 178 24.84 -2.18 12.15
N TYR A 179 24.13 -3.34 12.14
CA TYR A 179 23.08 -3.64 13.12
C TYR A 179 23.37 -4.77 14.10
N GLN A 180 24.35 -5.63 13.82
CA GLN A 180 24.72 -6.67 14.78
C GLN A 180 25.87 -6.19 15.68
N LYS A 181 25.76 -6.50 16.97
CA LYS A 181 26.88 -6.32 17.91
C LYS A 181 28.13 -6.97 17.30
N PRO A 182 29.24 -6.24 17.17
CA PRO A 182 30.47 -6.82 16.68
C PRO A 182 30.83 -8.04 17.50
N SER A 183 31.36 -9.08 16.86
CA SER A 183 31.80 -10.27 17.58
C SER A 183 32.77 -9.86 18.72
N VAL A 184 32.78 -10.64 19.79
CA VAL A 184 33.66 -10.35 20.95
C VAL A 184 35.11 -10.15 20.51
N ALA A 185 35.57 -10.90 19.50
CA ALA A 185 36.91 -10.73 18.93
C ALA A 185 37.03 -9.39 18.17
N ALA A 186 36.04 -9.01 17.38
CA ALA A 186 36.06 -7.74 16.65
C ALA A 186 35.98 -6.53 17.58
N SER A 187 35.17 -6.59 18.66
CA SER A 187 35.10 -5.50 19.64
C SER A 187 36.41 -5.35 20.44
N LYS A 188 37.09 -6.45 20.71
CA LYS A 188 38.37 -6.45 21.42
C LYS A 188 39.48 -5.70 20.68
N TYR A 189 39.46 -5.71 19.35
CA TYR A 189 40.49 -5.05 18.53
C TYR A 189 40.01 -3.73 17.89
N LEU A 190 38.75 -3.65 17.46
CA LEU A 190 38.21 -2.47 16.79
C LEU A 190 38.06 -1.29 17.74
N ILE A 191 37.57 -1.50 18.96
CA ILE A 191 37.37 -0.42 19.93
C ILE A 191 38.70 0.21 20.34
N PRO A 192 39.74 -0.54 20.75
CA PRO A 192 41.04 0.04 21.05
C PRO A 192 41.69 0.74 19.86
N SER A 193 41.58 0.17 18.65
CA SER A 193 42.16 0.79 17.45
C SER A 193 41.49 2.14 17.12
N PHE A 194 40.16 2.26 17.28
CA PHE A 194 39.48 3.55 17.11
C PHE A 194 39.85 4.56 18.15
N ILE A 195 40.05 4.15 19.41
CA ILE A 195 40.53 5.04 20.48
C ILE A 195 41.93 5.55 20.17
N VAL A 196 42.83 4.66 19.79
CA VAL A 196 44.20 5.06 19.43
C VAL A 196 44.19 6.01 18.22
N LEU A 197 43.44 5.72 17.22
CA LEU A 197 43.33 6.59 16.03
C LEU A 197 42.74 7.95 16.38
N SER A 198 41.75 8.05 17.22
CA SER A 198 41.17 9.32 17.66
C SER A 198 42.16 10.16 18.48
N ILE A 199 42.96 9.53 19.34
CA ILE A 199 44.00 10.20 20.11
C ILE A 199 45.11 10.73 19.18
N LEU A 200 45.54 9.97 18.17
CA LEU A 200 46.53 10.40 17.21
C LEU A 200 46.05 11.59 16.37
N VAL A 201 44.77 11.55 15.93
CA VAL A 201 44.17 12.68 15.21
C VAL A 201 44.08 13.91 16.10
N ALA A 202 43.65 13.77 17.35
CA ALA A 202 43.57 14.88 18.30
C ALA A 202 44.97 15.48 18.57
N ALA A 203 45.98 14.64 18.80
CA ALA A 203 47.37 15.09 19.00
C ALA A 203 47.89 15.80 17.76
N GLY A 204 47.59 15.33 16.55
CA GLY A 204 47.93 16.01 15.30
C GLY A 204 47.31 17.40 15.18
N VAL A 205 46.01 17.52 15.51
CA VAL A 205 45.29 18.81 15.50
C VAL A 205 45.92 19.78 16.51
N VAL A 206 46.21 19.33 17.74
CA VAL A 206 46.84 20.16 18.77
C VAL A 206 48.22 20.63 18.29
N ARG A 207 49.02 19.75 17.68
CA ARG A 207 50.34 20.10 17.17
C ARG A 207 50.30 21.16 16.07
N VAL A 208 49.31 21.04 15.16
CA VAL A 208 49.11 22.06 14.12
C VAL A 208 48.69 23.39 14.73
N LEU A 209 47.74 23.38 15.69
CA LEU A 209 47.31 24.61 16.36
C LEU A 209 48.45 25.30 17.13
N THR A 210 49.29 24.53 17.84
CA THR A 210 50.44 25.08 18.56
C THR A 210 51.49 25.64 17.61
N SER A 211 51.72 25.00 16.47
CA SER A 211 52.66 25.53 15.45
C SER A 211 52.19 26.85 14.84
N VAL A 212 50.88 27.01 14.66
CA VAL A 212 50.29 28.26 14.13
C VAL A 212 50.37 29.40 15.16
N VAL A 213 50.25 29.09 16.46
CA VAL A 213 50.30 30.09 17.53
C VAL A 213 51.74 30.57 17.79
N VAL A 214 52.74 29.70 17.60
CA VAL A 214 54.18 30.04 17.83
C VAL A 214 54.79 30.87 16.68
N VAL A 215 54.17 30.86 15.50
CA VAL A 215 54.64 31.63 14.31
C VAL A 215 54.03 33.04 14.28
N ARG A 216 53.24 33.45 15.25
CA ARG A 216 52.70 34.78 15.43
C ARG A 216 53.42 35.47 16.62
#